data_1368000e18ca50295c67c562ebf8f772
#
_entry.id   1368000e18ca50295c67c562ebf8f772
#
_cell.length_a   1.000
_cell.length_b   1.000
_cell.length_c   1.000
_cell.angle_alpha   90.00
_cell.angle_beta   90.00
_cell.angle_gamma   90.00
#
_symmetry.space_group_name_H-M   'P 1'
#
loop_
_entity.id
_entity.type
_entity.pdbx_description
1 polymer ?
#
loop_
_entity_poly.entity_id
_entity_poly.type
_entity_poly.pdbx_seq_one_letter_code
_entity_poly.pdbx_strand_id
1 'polypeptide(L)'
;MILTDRLCEKRVAQRTKFYDRKCPGLYVSITAAGVATFSFKFTDRQTGKQRTGWLGIYNPETFTVEDARSKVYGLKAMGGEAVAETFRDQKAMNVKRGKTVTEIIDERIKWMKVPVKKPDGEMRPRLESWENTASHLNRLIRPRLGKKLAMEVTKHDIATLSNDIVAGKFGKPSVSNARHMRKAASGLFNWAAEAGRDYVTASPCVNLPKLDPEDPRTRVLSADEIRIFWHGLDRNDLPYDRRTRLALKFELVTMLRSRELLGAHRDELFDLDGEHPRFDVPLKRVKKRRVIQQPLSDLAVEIIKEALASDDQQFVFESPMYKGQPVHRKAMADALRGTKLEKNKDKIKTPGLCELLGLKPFTPHDLRRTAATLAGDLGFDDASIAKCLDHVASKKSEQIVPTVTGKVYNHSKRMKEKRAVLDGVAAELRRIVAGPVAKALAQEGATARRLIAYADRF
;
A
#
# COMPACT_ATOMS: atom_id res chain seq x y z
N MET A 1 -11.55 -44.43 -19.60
CA MET A 1 -12.81 -43.91 -20.14
C MET A 1 -12.56 -43.40 -21.56
N ILE A 2 -13.60 -43.11 -22.37
CA ILE A 2 -13.44 -42.45 -23.66
C ILE A 2 -13.62 -40.96 -23.43
N LEU A 3 -12.65 -40.15 -23.88
CA LEU A 3 -12.78 -38.70 -23.78
C LEU A 3 -13.86 -38.21 -24.79
N THR A 4 -14.63 -37.23 -24.36
CA THR A 4 -15.63 -36.51 -25.16
C THR A 4 -15.53 -35.03 -24.91
N ASP A 5 -15.98 -34.19 -25.84
CA ASP A 5 -15.95 -32.73 -25.66
C ASP A 5 -16.79 -32.31 -24.43
N ARG A 6 -17.93 -32.95 -24.20
CA ARG A 6 -18.77 -32.74 -23.00
C ARG A 6 -18.00 -32.97 -21.68
N LEU A 7 -17.02 -33.91 -21.68
CA LEU A 7 -16.17 -34.12 -20.51
C LEU A 7 -15.22 -32.98 -20.28
N CYS A 8 -14.72 -32.35 -21.35
CA CYS A 8 -13.79 -31.19 -21.25
C CYS A 8 -14.45 -29.93 -20.67
N GLU A 9 -15.78 -29.84 -20.79
CA GLU A 9 -16.60 -28.74 -20.25
C GLU A 9 -17.03 -28.95 -18.80
N LYS A 10 -16.73 -30.13 -18.23
CA LYS A 10 -17.13 -30.48 -16.86
C LYS A 10 -16.36 -29.68 -15.83
N ARG A 11 -17.07 -29.12 -14.84
CA ARG A 11 -16.44 -28.52 -13.66
C ARG A 11 -15.96 -29.59 -12.69
N VAL A 12 -14.75 -29.41 -12.16
CA VAL A 12 -14.13 -30.31 -11.18
C VAL A 12 -13.72 -29.50 -9.93
N ALA A 13 -13.83 -30.11 -8.76
CA ALA A 13 -13.48 -29.44 -7.48
C ALA A 13 -11.96 -29.18 -7.36
N GLN A 14 -11.14 -30.07 -7.94
CA GLN A 14 -9.69 -29.96 -7.98
C GLN A 14 -9.14 -30.45 -9.32
N ARG A 15 -7.89 -30.11 -9.61
CA ARG A 15 -7.25 -30.51 -10.86
C ARG A 15 -7.30 -32.02 -11.05
N THR A 16 -8.07 -32.48 -12.04
CA THR A 16 -8.33 -33.89 -12.33
C THR A 16 -7.84 -34.25 -13.72
N LYS A 17 -7.27 -35.47 -13.87
CA LYS A 17 -6.79 -36.01 -15.16
C LYS A 17 -7.70 -37.12 -15.63
N PHE A 18 -8.09 -37.10 -16.89
CA PHE A 18 -8.88 -38.14 -17.55
C PHE A 18 -8.09 -38.66 -18.74
N TYR A 19 -7.85 -39.98 -18.78
CA TYR A 19 -7.08 -40.67 -19.84
C TYR A 19 -8.00 -41.22 -20.89
N ASP A 20 -7.62 -41.06 -22.17
CA ASP A 20 -8.40 -41.55 -23.28
C ASP A 20 -8.13 -43.06 -23.56
N ARG A 21 -9.21 -43.85 -23.55
CA ARG A 21 -9.12 -45.29 -23.89
C ARG A 21 -8.97 -45.53 -25.39
N LYS A 22 -9.50 -44.65 -26.25
CA LYS A 22 -9.38 -44.74 -27.69
C LYS A 22 -7.98 -44.36 -28.23
N CYS A 23 -7.32 -43.44 -27.53
CA CYS A 23 -5.99 -42.97 -27.90
C CYS A 23 -5.01 -43.11 -26.73
N PRO A 24 -4.37 -44.28 -26.55
CA PRO A 24 -3.47 -44.53 -25.43
C PRO A 24 -2.35 -43.47 -25.36
N GLY A 25 -2.13 -42.93 -24.17
CA GLY A 25 -1.20 -41.83 -23.90
C GLY A 25 -1.82 -40.43 -23.93
N LEU A 26 -2.96 -40.24 -24.59
CA LEU A 26 -3.72 -38.98 -24.55
C LEU A 26 -4.44 -38.85 -23.21
N TYR A 27 -4.37 -37.70 -22.60
CA TYR A 27 -5.21 -37.35 -21.46
C TYR A 27 -5.57 -35.86 -21.47
N VAL A 28 -6.69 -35.53 -20.84
CA VAL A 28 -7.07 -34.14 -20.54
C VAL A 28 -6.92 -33.88 -19.06
N SER A 29 -6.37 -32.73 -18.70
CA SER A 29 -6.30 -32.21 -17.34
C SER A 29 -7.23 -31.03 -17.21
N ILE A 30 -8.27 -31.14 -16.36
CA ILE A 30 -9.23 -30.08 -16.10
C ILE A 30 -8.89 -29.44 -14.74
N THR A 31 -8.81 -28.11 -14.71
CA THR A 31 -8.57 -27.35 -13.48
C THR A 31 -9.89 -26.99 -12.80
N ALA A 32 -9.86 -26.61 -11.50
CA ALA A 32 -11.03 -26.11 -10.78
C ALA A 32 -11.64 -24.83 -11.43
N ALA A 33 -10.83 -24.07 -12.19
CA ALA A 33 -11.28 -22.94 -12.98
C ALA A 33 -11.95 -23.32 -14.33
N GLY A 34 -12.12 -24.63 -14.61
CA GLY A 34 -12.77 -25.13 -15.83
C GLY A 34 -11.85 -25.15 -17.06
N VAL A 35 -10.55 -24.90 -16.94
CA VAL A 35 -9.63 -24.98 -18.08
C VAL A 35 -9.24 -26.43 -18.33
N ALA A 36 -9.62 -26.97 -19.49
CA ALA A 36 -9.25 -28.31 -19.95
C ALA A 36 -8.03 -28.24 -20.87
N THR A 37 -6.99 -29.05 -20.60
CA THR A 37 -5.71 -29.04 -21.32
C THR A 37 -5.37 -30.45 -21.76
N PHE A 38 -5.18 -30.67 -23.05
CA PHE A 38 -4.71 -31.93 -23.58
C PHE A 38 -3.22 -32.09 -23.51
N SER A 39 -2.80 -33.31 -23.16
CA SER A 39 -1.41 -33.70 -23.10
C SER A 39 -1.23 -35.15 -23.57
N PHE A 40 -0.07 -35.47 -24.13
CA PHE A 40 0.28 -36.78 -24.60
C PHE A 40 1.47 -37.33 -23.79
N LYS A 41 1.30 -38.56 -23.27
CA LYS A 41 2.33 -39.29 -22.51
C LYS A 41 2.99 -40.30 -23.45
N PHE A 42 4.30 -40.24 -23.58
CA PHE A 42 5.11 -41.10 -24.45
C PHE A 42 6.41 -41.51 -23.77
N THR A 43 7.03 -42.56 -24.25
CA THR A 43 8.37 -43.00 -23.81
C THR A 43 9.41 -42.49 -24.79
N ASP A 44 10.35 -41.72 -24.31
CA ASP A 44 11.50 -41.26 -25.07
C ASP A 44 12.45 -42.47 -25.26
N ARG A 45 12.62 -42.92 -26.50
CA ARG A 45 13.41 -44.10 -26.83
C ARG A 45 14.90 -43.94 -26.55
N GLN A 46 15.43 -42.72 -26.61
CA GLN A 46 16.87 -42.47 -26.30
C GLN A 46 17.17 -42.59 -24.81
N THR A 47 16.28 -42.16 -23.96
CA THR A 47 16.49 -42.12 -22.52
C THR A 47 15.71 -43.18 -21.76
N GLY A 48 14.81 -43.93 -22.39
CA GLY A 48 13.89 -44.89 -21.76
C GLY A 48 12.88 -44.28 -20.79
N LYS A 49 12.88 -42.96 -20.61
CA LYS A 49 12.03 -42.28 -19.64
C LYS A 49 10.70 -41.88 -20.22
N GLN A 50 9.65 -42.02 -19.41
CA GLN A 50 8.33 -41.48 -19.75
C GLN A 50 8.35 -39.94 -19.68
N ARG A 51 7.87 -39.31 -20.73
CA ARG A 51 7.71 -37.86 -20.86
C ARG A 51 6.27 -37.49 -21.21
N THR A 52 5.95 -36.24 -21.00
CA THR A 52 4.64 -35.67 -21.34
C THR A 52 4.83 -34.46 -22.25
N GLY A 53 4.19 -34.47 -23.39
CA GLY A 53 4.09 -33.33 -24.30
C GLY A 53 2.74 -32.61 -24.16
N TRP A 54 2.76 -31.31 -24.22
CA TRP A 54 1.55 -30.48 -24.27
C TRP A 54 1.01 -30.40 -25.70
N LEU A 55 -0.31 -30.60 -25.87
CA LEU A 55 -0.95 -30.62 -27.18
C LEU A 55 -1.75 -29.33 -27.48
N GLY A 56 -2.45 -28.82 -26.46
CA GLY A 56 -3.30 -27.64 -26.60
C GLY A 56 -4.33 -27.52 -25.46
N ILE A 57 -5.04 -26.39 -25.43
CA ILE A 57 -6.18 -26.16 -24.57
C ILE A 57 -7.45 -26.51 -25.36
N TYR A 58 -8.37 -27.21 -24.70
CA TYR A 58 -9.66 -27.51 -25.28
C TYR A 58 -10.40 -26.21 -25.68
N ASN A 59 -10.91 -26.19 -26.87
CA ASN A 59 -11.79 -25.16 -27.40
C ASN A 59 -12.81 -25.83 -28.33
N PRO A 60 -14.13 -25.70 -28.11
CA PRO A 60 -15.14 -26.39 -28.90
C PRO A 60 -15.15 -26.00 -30.41
N GLU A 61 -14.60 -24.82 -30.73
CA GLU A 61 -14.56 -24.32 -32.11
C GLU A 61 -13.24 -24.61 -32.84
N THR A 62 -12.12 -24.68 -32.10
CA THR A 62 -10.78 -24.66 -32.70
C THR A 62 -9.87 -25.83 -32.31
N PHE A 63 -10.14 -26.53 -31.19
CA PHE A 63 -9.33 -27.65 -30.75
C PHE A 63 -10.13 -28.63 -29.87
N THR A 64 -10.81 -29.55 -30.52
CA THR A 64 -11.69 -30.56 -29.93
C THR A 64 -10.93 -31.80 -29.45
N VAL A 65 -11.63 -32.76 -28.82
CA VAL A 65 -11.08 -34.09 -28.46
C VAL A 65 -10.59 -34.84 -29.70
N GLU A 66 -11.30 -34.73 -30.85
CA GLU A 66 -10.92 -35.41 -32.07
C GLU A 66 -9.65 -34.80 -32.68
N ASP A 67 -9.51 -33.47 -32.64
CA ASP A 67 -8.27 -32.81 -33.07
C ASP A 67 -7.08 -33.22 -32.20
N ALA A 68 -7.28 -33.37 -30.89
CA ALA A 68 -6.25 -33.85 -29.98
C ALA A 68 -5.85 -35.31 -30.30
N ARG A 69 -6.81 -36.20 -30.67
CA ARG A 69 -6.56 -37.56 -31.12
C ARG A 69 -5.78 -37.60 -32.44
N SER A 70 -6.24 -36.85 -33.41
CA SER A 70 -5.61 -36.71 -34.73
C SER A 70 -4.17 -36.28 -34.61
N LYS A 71 -3.91 -35.30 -33.75
CA LYS A 71 -2.55 -34.82 -33.46
C LYS A 71 -1.67 -35.89 -32.81
N VAL A 72 -2.21 -36.70 -31.88
CA VAL A 72 -1.46 -37.82 -31.26
C VAL A 72 -1.21 -38.94 -32.26
N TYR A 73 -2.18 -39.26 -33.13
CA TYR A 73 -1.97 -40.25 -34.18
C TYR A 73 -0.90 -39.81 -35.19
N GLY A 74 -0.90 -38.54 -35.59
CA GLY A 74 0.16 -37.97 -36.42
C GLY A 74 1.54 -38.06 -35.73
N LEU A 75 1.63 -37.72 -34.44
CA LEU A 75 2.87 -37.86 -33.69
C LEU A 75 3.33 -39.33 -33.59
N LYS A 76 2.41 -40.27 -33.35
CA LYS A 76 2.74 -41.71 -33.29
C LYS A 76 3.23 -42.23 -34.65
N ALA A 77 2.71 -41.76 -35.74
CA ALA A 77 3.12 -42.12 -37.08
C ALA A 77 4.54 -41.64 -37.42
N MET A 78 5.00 -40.54 -36.82
CA MET A 78 6.36 -40.03 -37.00
C MET A 78 7.44 -40.86 -36.29
N GLY A 79 7.05 -41.76 -35.39
CA GLY A 79 7.97 -42.56 -34.60
C GLY A 79 8.44 -41.86 -33.30
N GLY A 80 8.87 -42.65 -32.30
CA GLY A 80 9.11 -42.15 -30.96
C GLY A 80 10.24 -41.14 -30.82
N GLU A 81 11.20 -41.11 -31.73
CA GLU A 81 12.35 -40.18 -31.73
C GLU A 81 11.91 -38.81 -32.23
N ALA A 82 11.19 -38.75 -33.35
CA ALA A 82 10.60 -37.53 -33.92
C ALA A 82 9.57 -36.88 -32.97
N VAL A 83 8.84 -37.69 -32.18
CA VAL A 83 7.94 -37.18 -31.12
C VAL A 83 8.69 -36.45 -30.04
N ALA A 84 9.82 -37.02 -29.54
CA ALA A 84 10.65 -36.39 -28.52
C ALA A 84 11.29 -35.10 -29.03
N GLU A 85 11.70 -35.05 -30.28
CA GLU A 85 12.27 -33.88 -30.93
C GLU A 85 11.23 -32.77 -31.12
N THR A 86 10.02 -33.09 -31.62
CA THR A 86 8.92 -32.13 -31.73
C THR A 86 8.58 -31.44 -30.42
N PHE A 87 8.56 -32.17 -29.31
CA PHE A 87 8.32 -31.58 -28.00
C PHE A 87 9.54 -30.88 -27.41
N ARG A 88 10.77 -31.22 -27.79
CA ARG A 88 11.99 -30.46 -27.48
C ARG A 88 12.00 -29.12 -28.21
N ASP A 89 11.63 -29.13 -29.49
CA ASP A 89 11.54 -27.90 -30.31
C ASP A 89 10.43 -26.98 -29.84
N GLN A 90 9.25 -27.51 -29.48
CA GLN A 90 8.20 -26.72 -28.85
C GLN A 90 8.65 -26.06 -27.53
N LYS A 91 9.42 -26.80 -26.71
CA LYS A 91 9.99 -26.26 -25.48
C LYS A 91 11.06 -25.19 -25.76
N ALA A 92 11.91 -25.42 -26.76
CA ALA A 92 12.91 -24.47 -27.23
C ALA A 92 12.27 -23.21 -27.84
N MET A 93 11.20 -23.38 -28.65
CA MET A 93 10.41 -22.25 -29.16
C MET A 93 9.70 -21.47 -28.06
N ASN A 94 9.17 -22.13 -27.04
CA ASN A 94 8.57 -21.46 -25.89
C ASN A 94 9.63 -20.71 -25.05
N VAL A 95 10.85 -21.20 -24.96
CA VAL A 95 11.99 -20.48 -24.35
C VAL A 95 12.40 -19.29 -25.24
N LYS A 96 12.37 -19.41 -26.57
CA LYS A 96 12.62 -18.31 -27.53
C LYS A 96 11.49 -17.27 -27.56
N ARG A 97 10.26 -17.64 -27.17
CA ARG A 97 9.11 -16.69 -27.14
C ARG A 97 9.22 -15.59 -26.10
N GLY A 98 10.15 -15.70 -25.15
CA GLY A 98 10.27 -14.72 -24.08
C GLY A 98 9.29 -14.97 -22.92
N LYS A 99 9.38 -14.14 -21.90
CA LYS A 99 8.55 -14.26 -20.68
C LYS A 99 7.27 -13.45 -20.82
N THR A 100 6.20 -13.96 -20.21
CA THR A 100 4.95 -13.22 -20.04
C THR A 100 5.11 -12.12 -18.99
N VAL A 101 4.23 -11.13 -19.02
CA VAL A 101 4.19 -10.08 -18.00
C VAL A 101 3.96 -10.68 -16.60
N THR A 102 3.17 -11.75 -16.46
CA THR A 102 2.99 -12.46 -15.19
C THR A 102 4.32 -12.99 -14.64
N GLU A 103 5.10 -13.66 -15.49
CA GLU A 103 6.38 -14.24 -15.07
C GLU A 103 7.40 -13.18 -14.66
N ILE A 104 7.51 -12.07 -15.41
CA ILE A 104 8.41 -10.98 -15.02
C ILE A 104 7.94 -10.25 -13.76
N ILE A 105 6.64 -10.17 -13.50
CA ILE A 105 6.12 -9.64 -12.23
C ILE A 105 6.54 -10.52 -11.07
N ASP A 106 6.40 -11.85 -11.18
CA ASP A 106 6.75 -12.79 -10.11
C ASP A 106 8.25 -12.76 -9.80
N GLU A 107 9.08 -12.71 -10.82
CA GLU A 107 10.53 -12.57 -10.67
C GLU A 107 10.93 -11.22 -10.06
N ARG A 108 10.29 -10.13 -10.52
CA ARG A 108 10.52 -8.79 -9.96
C ARG A 108 10.17 -8.74 -8.48
N ILE A 109 9.05 -9.35 -8.07
CA ILE A 109 8.64 -9.41 -6.66
C ILE A 109 9.66 -10.19 -5.85
N LYS A 110 10.11 -11.35 -6.34
CA LYS A 110 11.19 -12.13 -5.69
C LYS A 110 12.46 -11.30 -5.53
N TRP A 111 12.89 -10.62 -6.59
CA TRP A 111 14.09 -9.77 -6.59
C TRP A 111 13.99 -8.60 -5.60
N MET A 112 12.81 -7.94 -5.50
CA MET A 112 12.60 -6.84 -4.56
C MET A 112 12.67 -7.29 -3.09
N LYS A 113 12.26 -8.52 -2.79
CA LYS A 113 12.26 -9.10 -1.44
C LYS A 113 13.64 -9.49 -0.94
N VAL A 114 14.59 -9.79 -1.84
CA VAL A 114 15.93 -10.26 -1.46
C VAL A 114 16.54 -9.26 -0.48
N PRO A 115 16.96 -9.72 0.72
CA PRO A 115 17.64 -8.87 1.68
C PRO A 115 19.01 -8.43 1.14
N VAL A 116 19.30 -7.16 1.27
CA VAL A 116 20.61 -6.58 0.91
C VAL A 116 21.11 -5.70 2.04
N LYS A 117 22.42 -5.69 2.25
CA LYS A 117 23.06 -4.81 3.23
C LYS A 117 22.92 -3.36 2.76
N LYS A 118 22.35 -2.53 3.61
CA LYS A 118 22.15 -1.10 3.34
C LYS A 118 23.35 -0.30 3.88
N PRO A 119 23.49 1.01 3.51
CA PRO A 119 24.61 1.84 3.97
C PRO A 119 24.72 1.96 5.50
N ASP A 120 23.61 1.77 6.22
CA ASP A 120 23.56 1.75 7.69
C ASP A 120 23.92 0.37 8.31
N GLY A 121 24.36 -0.59 7.48
CA GLY A 121 24.76 -1.92 7.90
C GLY A 121 23.62 -2.92 8.08
N GLU A 122 22.37 -2.50 8.10
CA GLU A 122 21.22 -3.39 8.29
C GLU A 122 20.87 -4.19 7.03
N MET A 123 20.46 -5.45 7.25
CA MET A 123 19.90 -6.30 6.18
C MET A 123 18.41 -5.98 6.00
N ARG A 124 18.03 -5.49 4.83
CA ARG A 124 16.65 -5.13 4.50
C ARG A 124 16.29 -5.50 3.06
N PRO A 125 15.00 -5.70 2.75
CA PRO A 125 14.58 -5.94 1.37
C PRO A 125 15.22 -4.92 0.41
N ARG A 126 15.64 -5.39 -0.76
CA ARG A 126 16.24 -4.53 -1.80
C ARG A 126 15.39 -3.30 -2.09
N LEU A 127 14.07 -3.46 -2.14
CA LEU A 127 13.09 -2.37 -2.16
C LEU A 127 12.21 -2.44 -0.91
N GLU A 128 12.40 -1.54 0.04
CA GLU A 128 11.61 -1.54 1.28
C GLU A 128 10.09 -1.38 1.05
N SER A 129 9.69 -0.67 0.00
CA SER A 129 8.28 -0.51 -0.40
C SER A 129 7.78 -1.58 -1.38
N TRP A 130 8.40 -2.77 -1.39
CA TRP A 130 8.07 -3.83 -2.34
C TRP A 130 6.60 -4.27 -2.26
N GLU A 131 5.99 -4.28 -1.08
CA GLU A 131 4.58 -4.66 -0.89
C GLU A 131 3.62 -3.75 -1.65
N ASN A 132 3.84 -2.43 -1.58
CA ASN A 132 3.04 -1.47 -2.32
C ASN A 132 3.24 -1.63 -3.83
N THR A 133 4.49 -1.82 -4.27
CA THR A 133 4.80 -2.06 -5.69
C THR A 133 4.15 -3.37 -6.16
N ALA A 134 4.29 -4.45 -5.41
CA ALA A 134 3.66 -5.74 -5.72
C ALA A 134 2.12 -5.65 -5.75
N SER A 135 1.52 -4.90 -4.83
CA SER A 135 0.08 -4.64 -4.83
C SER A 135 -0.38 -3.96 -6.11
N HIS A 136 0.33 -2.91 -6.58
CA HIS A 136 -0.02 -2.24 -7.83
C HIS A 136 0.19 -3.14 -9.05
N LEU A 137 1.30 -3.89 -9.11
CA LEU A 137 1.56 -4.86 -10.18
C LEU A 137 0.46 -5.93 -10.26
N ASN A 138 0.12 -6.53 -9.12
CA ASN A 138 -0.86 -7.63 -9.05
C ASN A 138 -2.30 -7.17 -9.31
N ARG A 139 -2.68 -6.01 -8.82
CA ARG A 139 -4.05 -5.50 -8.91
C ARG A 139 -4.34 -4.81 -10.24
N LEU A 140 -3.37 -4.07 -10.78
CA LEU A 140 -3.62 -3.19 -11.93
C LEU A 140 -3.05 -3.74 -13.23
N ILE A 141 -1.87 -4.37 -13.22
CA ILE A 141 -1.15 -4.78 -14.43
C ILE A 141 -1.39 -6.27 -14.75
N ARG A 142 -1.18 -7.16 -13.79
CA ARG A 142 -1.32 -8.60 -14.00
C ARG A 142 -2.66 -9.03 -14.60
N PRO A 143 -3.84 -8.55 -14.16
CA PRO A 143 -5.12 -9.00 -14.70
C PRO A 143 -5.35 -8.62 -16.17
N ARG A 144 -4.61 -7.59 -16.67
CA ARG A 144 -4.86 -7.00 -18.00
C ARG A 144 -3.77 -7.32 -19.01
N LEU A 145 -2.52 -7.27 -18.55
CA LEU A 145 -1.37 -7.52 -19.41
C LEU A 145 -0.64 -8.84 -19.09
N GLY A 146 -1.01 -9.53 -18.02
CA GLY A 146 -0.28 -10.68 -17.50
C GLY A 146 -0.06 -11.82 -18.47
N LYS A 147 -1.02 -12.07 -19.37
CA LYS A 147 -0.95 -13.13 -20.39
C LYS A 147 -0.11 -12.74 -21.61
N LYS A 148 0.11 -11.45 -21.83
CA LYS A 148 0.88 -10.92 -22.95
C LYS A 148 2.36 -11.19 -22.76
N LEU A 149 3.10 -11.45 -23.82
CA LEU A 149 4.56 -11.51 -23.73
C LEU A 149 5.11 -10.13 -23.38
N ALA A 150 6.09 -10.08 -22.49
CA ALA A 150 6.63 -8.82 -21.99
C ALA A 150 7.22 -7.97 -23.13
N MET A 151 7.86 -8.61 -24.10
CA MET A 151 8.44 -7.96 -25.29
C MET A 151 7.39 -7.39 -26.26
N GLU A 152 6.14 -7.87 -26.20
CA GLU A 152 5.02 -7.40 -27.05
C GLU A 152 4.24 -6.25 -26.41
N VAL A 153 4.53 -5.89 -25.16
CA VAL A 153 3.86 -4.76 -24.50
C VAL A 153 4.32 -3.45 -25.09
N THR A 154 3.38 -2.69 -25.61
CA THR A 154 3.63 -1.41 -26.28
C THR A 154 3.36 -0.22 -25.37
N LYS A 155 3.83 0.97 -25.78
CA LYS A 155 3.45 2.24 -25.14
C LYS A 155 1.94 2.45 -25.14
N HIS A 156 1.26 2.00 -26.21
CA HIS A 156 -0.19 2.10 -26.35
C HIS A 156 -0.91 1.28 -25.28
N ASP A 157 -0.45 0.05 -24.99
CA ASP A 157 -1.03 -0.80 -23.95
C ASP A 157 -0.97 -0.10 -22.57
N ILE A 158 0.17 0.52 -22.24
CA ILE A 158 0.34 1.23 -20.97
C ILE A 158 -0.50 2.50 -20.92
N ALA A 159 -0.57 3.26 -22.02
CA ALA A 159 -1.39 4.46 -22.10
C ALA A 159 -2.88 4.13 -21.97
N THR A 160 -3.36 3.13 -22.71
CA THR A 160 -4.75 2.66 -22.66
C THR A 160 -5.12 2.20 -21.25
N LEU A 161 -4.29 1.34 -20.64
CA LEU A 161 -4.51 0.89 -19.25
C LEU A 161 -4.57 2.07 -18.27
N SER A 162 -3.71 3.06 -18.48
CA SER A 162 -3.69 4.28 -17.67
C SER A 162 -5.00 5.07 -17.81
N ASN A 163 -5.47 5.28 -19.04
CA ASN A 163 -6.71 6.03 -19.34
C ASN A 163 -7.95 5.28 -18.81
N ASP A 164 -7.95 3.96 -18.92
CA ASP A 164 -9.02 3.11 -18.38
C ASP A 164 -9.13 3.20 -16.85
N ILE A 165 -7.99 3.33 -16.15
CA ILE A 165 -7.97 3.55 -14.69
C ILE A 165 -8.48 4.96 -14.37
N VAL A 166 -8.09 5.99 -15.12
CA VAL A 166 -8.57 7.37 -14.96
C VAL A 166 -10.08 7.42 -15.16
N ALA A 167 -10.59 6.76 -16.20
CA ALA A 167 -12.02 6.68 -16.52
C ALA A 167 -12.84 5.80 -15.55
N GLY A 168 -12.17 5.05 -14.66
CA GLY A 168 -12.87 4.21 -13.69
C GLY A 168 -13.40 2.88 -14.23
N LYS A 169 -12.93 2.40 -15.39
CA LYS A 169 -13.36 1.11 -15.96
C LYS A 169 -13.11 -0.10 -15.04
N PHE A 170 -12.22 0.04 -14.07
CA PHE A 170 -11.84 -1.03 -13.15
C PHE A 170 -12.13 -0.68 -11.68
N GLY A 171 -13.07 0.23 -11.44
CA GLY A 171 -13.47 0.70 -10.13
C GLY A 171 -13.72 2.20 -10.12
N LYS A 172 -13.44 2.87 -9.00
CA LYS A 172 -13.62 4.33 -8.96
C LYS A 172 -12.58 5.04 -9.85
N PRO A 173 -12.99 6.08 -10.61
CA PRO A 173 -12.06 6.94 -11.36
C PRO A 173 -10.93 7.44 -10.47
N SER A 174 -9.67 7.34 -10.94
CA SER A 174 -8.53 7.76 -10.11
C SER A 174 -7.27 8.04 -10.92
N VAL A 175 -6.92 9.29 -11.05
CA VAL A 175 -5.64 9.74 -11.63
C VAL A 175 -4.47 9.23 -10.78
N SER A 176 -4.60 9.26 -9.45
CA SER A 176 -3.56 8.78 -8.51
C SER A 176 -3.22 7.30 -8.72
N ASN A 177 -4.24 6.44 -8.86
CA ASN A 177 -4.02 5.03 -9.15
C ASN A 177 -3.35 4.83 -10.52
N ALA A 178 -3.70 5.63 -11.53
CA ALA A 178 -3.05 5.61 -12.83
C ALA A 178 -1.56 5.99 -12.73
N ARG A 179 -1.21 7.00 -11.93
CA ARG A 179 0.19 7.35 -11.64
C ARG A 179 0.94 6.24 -10.94
N HIS A 180 0.34 5.64 -9.93
CA HIS A 180 0.92 4.49 -9.22
C HIS A 180 1.12 3.29 -10.14
N MET A 181 0.15 2.99 -11.00
CA MET A 181 0.27 1.95 -12.03
C MET A 181 1.44 2.25 -12.97
N ARG A 182 1.53 3.47 -13.54
CA ARG A 182 2.63 3.86 -14.43
C ARG A 182 4.00 3.75 -13.75
N LYS A 183 4.10 4.18 -12.48
CA LYS A 183 5.33 4.06 -11.68
C LYS A 183 5.72 2.59 -11.48
N ALA A 184 4.75 1.73 -11.18
CA ALA A 184 4.99 0.30 -10.99
C ALA A 184 5.38 -0.38 -12.31
N ALA A 185 4.69 -0.04 -13.42
CA ALA A 185 5.00 -0.52 -14.77
C ALA A 185 6.40 -0.08 -15.22
N SER A 186 6.74 1.20 -15.06
CA SER A 186 8.08 1.72 -15.39
C SER A 186 9.17 0.99 -14.60
N GLY A 187 8.96 0.80 -13.28
CA GLY A 187 9.90 0.04 -12.45
C GLY A 187 10.05 -1.41 -12.88
N LEU A 188 8.96 -2.06 -13.34
CA LEU A 188 8.98 -3.43 -13.85
C LEU A 188 9.73 -3.53 -15.17
N PHE A 189 9.34 -2.74 -16.16
CA PHE A 189 9.89 -2.86 -17.51
C PHE A 189 11.32 -2.31 -17.64
N ASN A 190 11.69 -1.28 -16.87
CA ASN A 190 13.09 -0.85 -16.79
C ASN A 190 13.98 -1.96 -16.22
N TRP A 191 13.52 -2.62 -15.14
CA TRP A 191 14.22 -3.76 -14.56
C TRP A 191 14.28 -4.96 -15.53
N ALA A 192 13.24 -5.19 -16.31
CA ALA A 192 13.19 -6.26 -17.31
C ALA A 192 14.14 -6.01 -18.51
N ALA A 193 14.46 -4.75 -18.79
CA ALA A 193 15.38 -4.32 -19.83
C ALA A 193 16.84 -4.22 -19.38
N GLU A 194 17.14 -4.42 -18.08
CA GLU A 194 18.53 -4.38 -17.59
C GLU A 194 19.37 -5.51 -18.19
N ALA A 195 20.62 -5.20 -18.54
CA ALA A 195 21.58 -6.16 -19.07
C ALA A 195 21.66 -7.42 -18.20
N GLY A 196 21.68 -8.59 -18.86
CA GLY A 196 21.67 -9.90 -18.21
C GLY A 196 20.28 -10.43 -17.85
N ARG A 197 19.20 -9.65 -18.06
CA ARG A 197 17.81 -10.13 -18.04
C ARG A 197 17.22 -10.15 -19.44
N ASP A 198 17.30 -9.03 -20.16
CA ASP A 198 16.93 -8.89 -21.57
C ASP A 198 15.55 -9.45 -21.90
N TYR A 199 14.59 -9.37 -20.94
CA TYR A 199 13.21 -9.83 -21.14
C TYR A 199 12.42 -8.91 -22.07
N VAL A 200 12.87 -7.68 -22.22
CA VAL A 200 12.41 -6.67 -23.17
C VAL A 200 13.58 -5.87 -23.68
N THR A 201 13.54 -5.45 -24.94
CA THR A 201 14.60 -4.62 -25.54
C THR A 201 14.64 -3.23 -24.98
N ALA A 202 13.47 -2.66 -24.67
CA ALA A 202 13.34 -1.33 -24.06
C ALA A 202 12.04 -1.24 -23.26
N SER A 203 12.01 -0.33 -22.29
CA SER A 203 10.80 -0.09 -21.49
C SER A 203 9.70 0.58 -22.33
N PRO A 204 8.47 0.02 -22.37
CA PRO A 204 7.32 0.67 -23.02
C PRO A 204 6.78 1.88 -22.25
N CYS A 205 7.38 2.23 -21.10
CA CYS A 205 6.90 3.32 -20.24
C CYS A 205 7.60 4.65 -20.53
N VAL A 206 8.37 4.75 -21.62
CA VAL A 206 9.06 5.98 -22.01
C VAL A 206 8.12 6.88 -22.84
N ASN A 207 8.15 8.19 -22.59
CA ASN A 207 7.38 9.19 -23.34
C ASN A 207 5.86 8.93 -23.35
N LEU A 208 5.31 8.52 -22.22
CA LEU A 208 3.85 8.42 -22.07
C LEU A 208 3.23 9.81 -21.93
N PRO A 209 1.99 10.02 -22.43
CA PRO A 209 1.26 11.27 -22.26
C PRO A 209 1.18 11.65 -20.77
N LYS A 210 1.32 12.94 -20.46
CA LYS A 210 1.19 13.42 -19.08
C LYS A 210 -0.23 13.16 -18.59
N LEU A 211 -0.35 12.75 -17.34
CA LEU A 211 -1.63 12.71 -16.63
C LEU A 211 -1.92 14.07 -16.04
N ASP A 212 -3.19 14.42 -15.99
CA ASP A 212 -3.65 15.67 -15.39
C ASP A 212 -3.08 15.85 -13.99
N PRO A 213 -2.70 17.07 -13.59
CA PRO A 213 -2.25 17.32 -12.23
C PRO A 213 -3.37 16.95 -11.24
N GLU A 214 -2.98 16.43 -10.09
CA GLU A 214 -3.91 16.30 -8.96
C GLU A 214 -3.78 17.56 -8.11
N ASP A 215 -4.90 18.16 -7.77
CA ASP A 215 -4.90 19.25 -6.82
C ASP A 215 -4.41 18.75 -5.47
N PRO A 216 -3.44 19.43 -4.86
CA PRO A 216 -3.00 19.10 -3.52
C PRO A 216 -4.16 19.27 -2.55
N ARG A 217 -4.31 18.36 -1.62
CA ARG A 217 -5.29 18.53 -0.54
C ARG A 217 -4.93 19.78 0.28
N THR A 218 -5.89 20.67 0.43
CA THR A 218 -5.74 21.94 1.14
C THR A 218 -6.50 22.00 2.46
N ARG A 219 -7.06 20.85 2.91
CA ARG A 219 -7.86 20.76 4.13
C ARG A 219 -7.06 21.17 5.37
N VAL A 220 -7.53 22.21 6.05
CA VAL A 220 -7.08 22.73 7.34
C VAL A 220 -8.33 22.83 8.22
N LEU A 221 -8.24 22.49 9.50
CA LEU A 221 -9.33 22.62 10.44
C LEU A 221 -9.45 24.10 10.89
N SER A 222 -10.67 24.61 10.93
CA SER A 222 -10.94 25.93 11.52
C SER A 222 -10.85 25.89 13.05
N ALA A 223 -10.80 27.05 13.70
CA ALA A 223 -10.76 27.15 15.15
C ALA A 223 -11.97 26.44 15.80
N ASP A 224 -13.16 26.55 15.23
CA ASP A 224 -14.35 25.85 15.73
C ASP A 224 -14.24 24.34 15.54
N GLU A 225 -13.73 23.87 14.39
CA GLU A 225 -13.51 22.45 14.17
C GLU A 225 -12.44 21.89 15.11
N ILE A 226 -11.38 22.64 15.39
CA ILE A 226 -10.35 22.26 16.39
C ILE A 226 -10.99 22.12 17.76
N ARG A 227 -11.83 23.05 18.17
CA ARG A 227 -12.53 23.04 19.46
C ARG A 227 -13.46 21.83 19.57
N ILE A 228 -14.31 21.61 18.58
CA ILE A 228 -15.20 20.43 18.51
C ILE A 228 -14.39 19.12 18.55
N PHE A 229 -13.35 19.04 17.76
CA PHE A 229 -12.44 17.88 17.72
C PHE A 229 -11.78 17.62 19.08
N TRP A 230 -11.20 18.67 19.69
CA TRP A 230 -10.45 18.53 20.94
C TRP A 230 -11.33 18.05 22.09
N HIS A 231 -12.46 18.73 22.35
CA HIS A 231 -13.41 18.31 23.39
C HIS A 231 -14.15 17.02 23.03
N GLY A 232 -14.48 16.85 21.76
CA GLY A 232 -15.12 15.65 21.29
C GLY A 232 -14.30 14.39 21.56
N LEU A 233 -12.96 14.46 21.43
CA LEU A 233 -12.08 13.34 21.73
C LEU A 233 -12.02 12.96 23.23
N ASP A 234 -12.50 13.82 24.13
CA ASP A 234 -12.54 13.53 25.58
C ASP A 234 -13.82 12.80 25.98
N ARG A 235 -14.82 12.70 25.11
CA ARG A 235 -16.05 11.98 25.38
C ARG A 235 -15.82 10.50 25.68
N ASN A 236 -16.54 9.94 26.65
CA ASN A 236 -16.40 8.54 27.08
C ASN A 236 -17.28 7.58 26.26
N ASP A 237 -18.27 8.08 25.53
CA ASP A 237 -19.21 7.30 24.71
C ASP A 237 -18.66 6.96 23.30
N LEU A 238 -17.45 7.36 22.98
CA LEU A 238 -16.86 7.10 21.68
C LEU A 238 -16.36 5.65 21.54
N PRO A 239 -16.64 4.96 20.41
CA PRO A 239 -16.26 3.57 20.18
C PRO A 239 -14.78 3.39 19.80
N TYR A 240 -13.92 4.29 20.24
CA TYR A 240 -12.50 4.29 19.94
C TYR A 240 -11.67 4.41 21.22
N ASP A 241 -10.62 3.60 21.29
CA ASP A 241 -9.70 3.58 22.40
C ASP A 241 -9.12 4.97 22.73
N ARG A 242 -8.97 5.26 24.03
CA ARG A 242 -8.47 6.57 24.51
C ARG A 242 -7.09 6.90 23.96
N ARG A 243 -6.17 5.93 23.88
CA ARG A 243 -4.80 6.14 23.37
C ARG A 243 -4.80 6.51 21.88
N THR A 244 -5.71 5.92 21.10
CA THR A 244 -5.89 6.34 19.68
C THR A 244 -6.37 7.79 19.57
N ARG A 245 -7.28 8.21 20.46
CA ARG A 245 -7.79 9.58 20.51
C ARG A 245 -6.72 10.56 20.97
N LEU A 246 -5.91 10.18 21.96
CA LEU A 246 -4.76 10.97 22.42
C LEU A 246 -3.67 11.08 21.35
N ALA A 247 -3.43 10.02 20.58
CA ALA A 247 -2.50 10.05 19.45
C ALA A 247 -2.90 11.07 18.38
N LEU A 248 -4.21 11.25 18.14
CA LEU A 248 -4.72 12.29 17.24
C LEU A 248 -4.46 13.70 17.78
N LYS A 249 -4.67 13.94 19.08
CA LYS A 249 -4.31 15.21 19.74
C LYS A 249 -2.80 15.44 19.65
N PHE A 250 -2.01 14.41 19.91
CA PHE A 250 -0.54 14.48 19.88
C PHE A 250 0.02 14.82 18.50
N GLU A 251 -0.60 14.30 17.41
CA GLU A 251 -0.20 14.64 16.03
C GLU A 251 -0.42 16.13 15.75
N LEU A 252 -1.56 16.70 16.21
CA LEU A 252 -1.87 18.11 16.05
C LEU A 252 -0.87 18.99 16.81
N VAL A 253 -0.49 18.62 18.04
CA VAL A 253 0.41 19.42 18.88
C VAL A 253 1.87 19.34 18.43
N THR A 254 2.31 18.17 17.96
CA THR A 254 3.75 17.92 17.68
C THR A 254 4.14 18.04 16.23
N MET A 255 3.18 18.12 15.30
CA MET A 255 3.43 18.10 13.85
C MET A 255 4.17 16.83 13.37
N LEU A 256 4.27 15.76 14.16
CA LEU A 256 4.88 14.49 13.75
C LEU A 256 3.97 13.75 12.77
N ARG A 257 4.52 12.84 11.97
CA ARG A 257 3.70 11.94 11.14
C ARG A 257 3.15 10.81 11.99
N SER A 258 1.95 10.32 11.68
CA SER A 258 1.31 9.21 12.40
C SER A 258 2.26 8.01 12.60
N ARG A 259 3.08 7.66 11.58
CA ARG A 259 4.07 6.58 11.70
C ARG A 259 5.21 6.89 12.68
N GLU A 260 5.55 8.16 12.84
CA GLU A 260 6.63 8.61 13.73
C GLU A 260 6.19 8.54 15.19
N LEU A 261 4.93 8.89 15.46
CA LEU A 261 4.38 8.96 16.83
C LEU A 261 3.77 7.64 17.34
N LEU A 262 3.05 6.87 16.51
CA LEU A 262 2.33 5.69 16.99
C LEU A 262 3.22 4.59 17.59
N GLY A 263 4.46 4.49 17.14
CA GLY A 263 5.43 3.57 17.72
C GLY A 263 6.31 4.19 18.82
N ALA A 264 5.90 5.32 19.42
CA ALA A 264 6.66 5.97 20.47
C ALA A 264 6.85 5.04 21.68
N HIS A 265 8.10 4.75 22.04
CA HIS A 265 8.50 3.95 23.18
C HIS A 265 8.90 4.85 24.34
N ARG A 266 8.72 4.39 25.58
CA ARG A 266 9.06 5.15 26.79
C ARG A 266 10.52 5.61 26.78
N ASP A 267 11.45 4.77 26.35
CA ASP A 267 12.90 5.07 26.29
C ASP A 267 13.28 6.14 25.26
N GLU A 268 12.34 6.58 24.44
CA GLU A 268 12.55 7.63 23.45
C GLU A 268 12.12 9.01 23.95
N LEU A 269 11.59 9.06 25.16
CA LEU A 269 11.12 10.27 25.84
C LEU A 269 12.17 10.71 26.86
N PHE A 270 12.54 11.96 26.81
CA PHE A 270 13.57 12.52 27.67
C PHE A 270 13.06 13.77 28.36
N ASP A 271 13.45 13.92 29.63
CA ASP A 271 13.25 15.12 30.40
C ASP A 271 11.79 15.60 30.52
N LEU A 272 10.84 14.63 30.64
CA LEU A 272 9.40 14.95 30.67
C LEU A 272 8.98 15.83 31.85
N ASP A 273 9.74 15.79 32.95
CA ASP A 273 9.49 16.57 34.17
C ASP A 273 10.47 17.74 34.35
N GLY A 274 11.39 17.94 33.39
CA GLY A 274 12.41 18.97 33.39
C GLY A 274 12.14 20.14 32.46
N GLU A 275 13.16 20.95 32.22
CA GLU A 275 13.07 22.19 31.44
C GLU A 275 13.07 21.92 29.92
N HIS A 276 13.57 20.76 29.48
CA HIS A 276 13.80 20.48 28.05
C HIS A 276 13.16 19.17 27.59
N PRO A 277 11.87 18.96 27.81
CA PRO A 277 11.19 17.74 27.37
C PRO A 277 11.33 17.55 25.86
N ARG A 278 11.64 16.32 25.45
CA ARG A 278 11.79 15.97 24.03
C ARG A 278 11.44 14.52 23.75
N PHE A 279 11.09 14.27 22.49
CA PHE A 279 10.87 12.96 21.93
C PHE A 279 11.87 12.70 20.80
N ASP A 280 12.68 11.66 20.94
CA ASP A 280 13.69 11.26 19.95
C ASP A 280 13.14 10.11 19.10
N VAL A 281 12.63 10.42 17.92
CA VAL A 281 12.10 9.41 16.98
C VAL A 281 13.26 8.68 16.32
N PRO A 282 13.40 7.35 16.51
CA PRO A 282 14.51 6.59 15.95
C PRO A 282 14.43 6.48 14.42
N LEU A 283 15.58 6.37 13.79
CA LEU A 283 15.74 6.33 12.32
C LEU A 283 14.87 5.27 11.63
N LYS A 284 14.56 4.15 12.30
CA LYS A 284 13.72 3.06 11.75
C LYS A 284 12.29 3.49 11.44
N ARG A 285 11.76 4.46 12.20
CA ARG A 285 10.41 5.00 11.97
C ARG A 285 10.37 6.19 11.01
N VAL A 286 11.50 6.86 10.82
CA VAL A 286 11.57 8.05 9.97
C VAL A 286 11.79 7.69 8.51
N LYS A 287 10.95 8.23 7.61
CA LYS A 287 11.00 7.93 6.16
C LYS A 287 12.39 8.17 5.53
N LYS A 288 13.12 9.16 6.03
CA LYS A 288 14.45 9.54 5.52
C LYS A 288 15.60 8.97 6.35
N ARG A 289 15.33 8.03 7.24
CA ARG A 289 16.34 7.31 8.02
C ARG A 289 17.32 8.24 8.76
N ARG A 290 16.78 9.19 9.49
CA ARG A 290 17.54 10.05 10.43
C ARG A 290 16.76 10.16 11.74
N VAL A 291 17.44 10.36 12.84
CA VAL A 291 16.80 10.61 14.14
C VAL A 291 16.13 11.98 14.09
N ILE A 292 14.85 12.05 14.48
CA ILE A 292 14.16 13.32 14.69
C ILE A 292 14.16 13.59 16.18
N GLN A 293 14.79 14.67 16.61
CA GLN A 293 14.63 15.20 17.95
C GLN A 293 13.52 16.25 17.91
N GLN A 294 12.41 15.96 18.56
CA GLN A 294 11.24 16.84 18.62
C GLN A 294 11.11 17.39 20.03
N PRO A 295 11.24 18.71 20.26
CA PRO A 295 10.87 19.32 21.53
C PRO A 295 9.40 19.06 21.82
N LEU A 296 9.06 18.94 23.09
CA LEU A 296 7.69 18.75 23.55
C LEU A 296 7.26 19.99 24.30
N SER A 297 6.14 20.59 23.90
CA SER A 297 5.46 21.61 24.70
C SER A 297 4.78 20.98 25.91
N ASP A 298 4.42 21.78 26.91
CA ASP A 298 3.70 21.31 28.09
C ASP A 298 2.43 20.54 27.73
N LEU A 299 1.68 21.02 26.73
CA LEU A 299 0.49 20.35 26.22
C LEU A 299 0.80 18.96 25.63
N ALA A 300 1.94 18.81 24.97
CA ALA A 300 2.37 17.51 24.45
C ALA A 300 2.80 16.56 25.59
N VAL A 301 3.45 17.07 26.63
CA VAL A 301 3.83 16.31 27.83
C VAL A 301 2.58 15.83 28.58
N GLU A 302 1.58 16.68 28.76
CA GLU A 302 0.28 16.30 29.36
C GLU A 302 -0.36 15.13 28.64
N ILE A 303 -0.41 15.17 27.30
CA ILE A 303 -0.97 14.09 26.48
C ILE A 303 -0.17 12.79 26.65
N ILE A 304 1.17 12.87 26.70
CA ILE A 304 2.02 11.70 26.92
C ILE A 304 1.78 11.10 28.31
N LYS A 305 1.74 11.93 29.34
CA LYS A 305 1.50 11.47 30.73
C LYS A 305 0.15 10.80 30.87
N GLU A 306 -0.90 11.35 30.24
CA GLU A 306 -2.21 10.71 30.19
C GLU A 306 -2.20 9.38 29.42
N ALA A 307 -1.47 9.30 28.31
CA ALA A 307 -1.39 8.09 27.49
C ALA A 307 -0.60 6.96 28.19
N LEU A 308 0.40 7.30 28.99
CA LEU A 308 1.19 6.38 29.82
C LEU A 308 0.45 6.06 31.14
N ALA A 309 -0.67 5.37 31.04
CA ALA A 309 -1.58 5.12 32.15
C ALA A 309 -1.01 4.17 33.24
N SER A 310 0.06 3.41 32.96
CA SER A 310 0.69 2.50 33.92
C SER A 310 2.22 2.44 33.72
N ASP A 311 2.94 2.10 34.79
CA ASP A 311 4.42 2.07 34.80
C ASP A 311 4.99 0.90 33.98
N ASP A 312 4.25 -0.18 33.78
CA ASP A 312 4.64 -1.34 32.98
C ASP A 312 4.41 -1.16 31.48
N GLN A 313 3.76 -0.07 31.06
CA GLN A 313 3.49 0.27 29.69
C GLN A 313 4.76 0.70 28.96
N GLN A 314 5.12 -0.01 27.88
CA GLN A 314 6.32 0.28 27.10
C GLN A 314 6.09 1.34 26.01
N PHE A 315 4.94 1.29 25.33
CA PHE A 315 4.59 2.22 24.27
C PHE A 315 3.66 3.32 24.77
N VAL A 316 3.90 4.56 24.38
CA VAL A 316 3.02 5.70 24.73
C VAL A 316 1.59 5.43 24.26
N PHE A 317 1.45 5.01 23.03
CA PHE A 317 0.15 4.64 22.44
C PHE A 317 0.10 3.11 22.28
N GLU A 318 -0.01 2.40 23.41
CA GLU A 318 -0.07 0.94 23.41
C GLU A 318 -1.43 0.44 22.96
N SER A 319 -1.43 -0.69 22.24
CA SER A 319 -2.67 -1.31 21.73
C SER A 319 -3.52 -1.87 22.87
N PRO A 320 -4.82 -1.58 22.91
CA PRO A 320 -5.71 -2.17 23.90
C PRO A 320 -5.91 -3.67 23.69
N MET A 321 -5.65 -4.19 22.48
CA MET A 321 -5.82 -5.58 22.13
C MET A 321 -4.55 -6.43 22.33
N TYR A 322 -3.39 -5.82 22.22
CA TYR A 322 -2.09 -6.52 22.22
C TYR A 322 -1.12 -5.80 23.16
N LYS A 323 -1.03 -6.28 24.41
CA LYS A 323 -0.11 -5.74 25.41
C LYS A 323 1.34 -5.80 24.89
N GLY A 324 2.12 -4.75 25.13
CA GLY A 324 3.51 -4.64 24.66
C GLY A 324 3.64 -4.37 23.15
N GLN A 325 2.55 -3.99 22.47
CA GLN A 325 2.56 -3.59 21.07
C GLN A 325 1.96 -2.19 20.91
N PRO A 326 2.47 -1.37 20.00
CA PRO A 326 1.86 -0.07 19.73
C PRO A 326 0.53 -0.21 18.98
N VAL A 327 -0.31 0.80 19.09
CA VAL A 327 -1.52 0.94 18.27
C VAL A 327 -1.18 0.80 16.79
N HIS A 328 -2.02 0.07 16.06
CA HIS A 328 -1.77 -0.21 14.65
C HIS A 328 -1.67 1.08 13.82
N ARG A 329 -0.72 1.12 12.87
CA ARG A 329 -0.40 2.30 12.04
C ARG A 329 -1.57 2.97 11.30
N LYS A 330 -2.69 2.25 11.11
CA LYS A 330 -3.91 2.78 10.46
C LYS A 330 -4.97 3.22 11.46
N ALA A 331 -4.80 2.94 12.75
CA ALA A 331 -5.85 3.15 13.75
C ALA A 331 -6.38 4.59 13.76
N MET A 332 -5.51 5.59 13.72
CA MET A 332 -5.91 7.00 13.67
C MET A 332 -6.75 7.33 12.43
N ALA A 333 -6.33 6.84 11.25
CA ALA A 333 -7.06 7.08 10.00
C ALA A 333 -8.39 6.31 9.95
N ASP A 334 -8.40 5.10 10.51
CA ASP A 334 -9.61 4.27 10.60
C ASP A 334 -10.59 4.86 11.63
N ALA A 335 -10.09 5.39 12.77
CA ALA A 335 -10.90 6.09 13.76
C ALA A 335 -11.58 7.33 13.18
N LEU A 336 -10.86 8.17 12.42
CA LEU A 336 -11.44 9.36 11.79
C LEU A 336 -12.51 9.02 10.74
N ARG A 337 -12.28 7.99 9.93
CA ARG A 337 -13.13 7.61 8.79
C ARG A 337 -14.28 6.69 9.17
N GLY A 338 -14.12 5.90 10.22
CA GLY A 338 -14.95 4.73 10.53
C GLY A 338 -14.49 3.47 9.80
N THR A 339 -14.93 2.32 10.30
CA THR A 339 -14.60 1.01 9.74
C THR A 339 -15.70 0.53 8.81
N LYS A 340 -15.32 0.16 7.57
CA LYS A 340 -16.19 -0.56 6.63
C LYS A 340 -15.83 -2.04 6.71
N LEU A 341 -16.73 -2.87 7.17
CA LEU A 341 -16.56 -4.32 7.15
C LEU A 341 -17.09 -4.87 5.81
N GLU A 342 -16.17 -5.11 4.87
CA GLU A 342 -16.52 -5.54 3.50
C GLU A 342 -16.84 -7.04 3.36
N LYS A 343 -16.62 -7.88 4.38
CA LYS A 343 -16.67 -9.34 4.19
C LYS A 343 -17.80 -10.09 4.87
N ASN A 344 -18.56 -9.46 5.78
CA ASN A 344 -19.75 -10.07 6.39
C ASN A 344 -20.86 -9.03 6.50
N LYS A 345 -21.99 -9.27 5.84
CA LYS A 345 -23.16 -8.38 5.85
C LYS A 345 -23.76 -8.17 7.24
N ASP A 346 -23.39 -9.00 8.21
CA ASP A 346 -23.93 -8.99 9.58
C ASP A 346 -23.04 -8.24 10.59
N LYS A 347 -21.95 -7.60 10.16
CA LYS A 347 -21.08 -6.82 11.05
C LYS A 347 -21.38 -5.34 10.98
N ILE A 348 -21.62 -4.76 12.15
CA ILE A 348 -21.96 -3.35 12.36
C ILE A 348 -20.83 -2.44 11.87
N LYS A 349 -21.18 -1.46 11.04
CA LYS A 349 -20.30 -0.38 10.63
C LYS A 349 -20.08 0.54 11.83
N THR A 350 -18.85 0.66 12.34
CA THR A 350 -18.52 1.68 13.36
C THR A 350 -18.38 3.03 12.69
N PRO A 351 -19.21 4.04 13.05
CA PRO A 351 -19.13 5.38 12.50
C PRO A 351 -17.79 6.03 12.86
N GLY A 352 -17.25 6.86 11.97
CA GLY A 352 -15.97 7.55 12.20
C GLY A 352 -16.09 8.74 13.15
N LEU A 353 -15.01 9.14 13.79
CA LEU A 353 -14.97 10.33 14.65
C LEU A 353 -15.40 11.58 13.91
N CYS A 354 -15.08 11.74 12.61
CA CYS A 354 -15.56 12.87 11.84
C CYS A 354 -17.11 12.89 11.77
N GLU A 355 -17.74 11.72 11.58
CA GLU A 355 -19.20 11.57 11.54
C GLU A 355 -19.81 11.82 12.93
N LEU A 356 -19.24 11.20 13.99
CA LEU A 356 -19.73 11.32 15.36
C LEU A 356 -19.63 12.74 15.95
N LEU A 357 -18.66 13.52 15.47
CA LEU A 357 -18.42 14.89 15.93
C LEU A 357 -19.00 15.94 14.97
N GLY A 358 -19.69 15.54 13.91
CA GLY A 358 -20.24 16.47 12.91
C GLY A 358 -19.20 17.25 12.12
N LEU A 359 -17.97 16.72 12.02
CA LEU A 359 -16.86 17.37 11.34
C LEU A 359 -16.79 16.97 9.86
N LYS A 360 -16.39 17.89 8.99
CA LYS A 360 -16.07 17.57 7.61
C LYS A 360 -14.92 16.54 7.59
N PRO A 361 -14.95 15.53 6.69
CA PRO A 361 -13.91 14.50 6.63
C PRO A 361 -12.50 15.08 6.49
N PHE A 362 -11.60 14.59 7.32
CA PHE A 362 -10.17 14.90 7.28
C PHE A 362 -9.34 13.65 7.63
N THR A 363 -8.03 13.74 7.46
CA THR A 363 -7.07 12.66 7.73
C THR A 363 -6.08 13.08 8.81
N PRO A 364 -5.35 12.15 9.45
CA PRO A 364 -4.30 12.52 10.40
C PRO A 364 -3.30 13.52 9.82
N HIS A 365 -2.94 13.38 8.54
CA HIS A 365 -2.04 14.32 7.88
C HIS A 365 -2.58 15.76 7.79
N ASP A 366 -3.90 15.93 7.79
CA ASP A 366 -4.53 17.26 7.79
C ASP A 366 -4.41 17.94 9.17
N LEU A 367 -4.31 17.18 10.28
CA LEU A 367 -3.97 17.72 11.62
C LEU A 367 -2.58 18.36 11.61
N ARG A 368 -1.60 17.66 11.04
CA ARG A 368 -0.25 18.18 10.90
C ARG A 368 -0.22 19.43 10.00
N ARG A 369 -1.02 19.48 8.94
CA ARG A 369 -1.17 20.66 8.08
C ARG A 369 -1.83 21.81 8.85
N THR A 370 -2.85 21.54 9.65
CA THR A 370 -3.49 22.51 10.52
C THR A 370 -2.49 23.14 11.48
N ALA A 371 -1.70 22.35 12.18
CA ALA A 371 -0.68 22.87 13.08
C ALA A 371 0.39 23.72 12.39
N ALA A 372 0.81 23.30 11.17
CA ALA A 372 1.75 24.09 10.38
C ALA A 372 1.15 25.41 9.91
N THR A 373 -0.14 25.44 9.55
CA THR A 373 -0.86 26.67 9.18
C THR A 373 -1.00 27.60 10.37
N LEU A 374 -1.39 27.07 11.56
CA LEU A 374 -1.43 27.87 12.79
C LEU A 374 -0.08 28.50 13.12
N ALA A 375 1.04 27.75 12.94
CA ALA A 375 2.38 28.30 13.14
C ALA A 375 2.68 29.46 12.15
N GLY A 376 2.27 29.33 10.90
CA GLY A 376 2.39 30.41 9.90
C GLY A 376 1.54 31.63 10.28
N ASP A 377 0.30 31.42 10.70
CA ASP A 377 -0.60 32.50 11.15
C ASP A 377 -0.07 33.23 12.41
N LEU A 378 0.71 32.54 13.24
CA LEU A 378 1.44 33.12 14.39
C LEU A 378 2.72 33.87 13.98
N GLY A 379 3.07 33.90 12.70
CA GLY A 379 4.22 34.65 12.17
C GLY A 379 5.54 33.89 12.23
N PHE A 380 5.54 32.57 12.50
CA PHE A 380 6.77 31.78 12.42
C PHE A 380 7.20 31.60 10.94
N ASP A 381 8.50 31.67 10.69
CA ASP A 381 9.06 31.51 9.36
C ASP A 381 8.97 30.05 8.85
N ASP A 382 8.84 29.90 7.51
CA ASP A 382 8.72 28.60 6.86
C ASP A 382 9.89 27.65 7.15
N ALA A 383 11.10 28.19 7.36
CA ALA A 383 12.28 27.37 7.65
C ALA A 383 12.19 26.71 9.04
N SER A 384 11.71 27.44 10.04
CA SER A 384 11.47 26.94 11.39
C SER A 384 10.32 25.92 11.41
N ILE A 385 9.21 26.20 10.72
CA ILE A 385 8.09 25.27 10.53
C ILE A 385 8.56 24.00 9.81
N ALA A 386 9.35 24.13 8.72
CA ALA A 386 9.88 22.99 7.99
C ALA A 386 10.78 22.08 8.86
N LYS A 387 11.48 22.64 9.84
CA LYS A 387 12.28 21.86 10.80
C LYS A 387 11.39 21.05 11.77
N CYS A 388 10.28 21.62 12.23
CA CYS A 388 9.29 20.87 13.03
C CYS A 388 8.66 19.73 12.19
N LEU A 389 8.43 19.98 10.91
CA LEU A 389 7.90 19.00 9.96
C LEU A 389 8.94 17.99 9.43
N ASP A 390 10.19 18.04 9.87
CA ASP A 390 11.26 17.22 9.30
C ASP A 390 11.29 17.26 7.75
N HIS A 391 11.01 18.44 7.16
CA HIS A 391 11.14 18.64 5.73
C HIS A 391 12.58 18.99 5.38
N VAL A 392 13.09 18.41 4.28
CA VAL A 392 14.34 18.86 3.68
C VAL A 392 14.02 20.09 2.84
N ALA A 393 14.81 21.15 2.98
CA ALA A 393 14.69 22.32 2.13
C ALA A 393 14.62 21.90 0.65
N SER A 394 13.56 22.32 -0.03
CA SER A 394 13.39 22.04 -1.45
C SER A 394 14.31 22.99 -2.24
N LYS A 395 14.88 22.51 -3.35
CA LYS A 395 15.66 23.34 -4.31
C LYS A 395 14.85 24.44 -4.99
N LYS A 396 13.54 24.52 -4.71
CA LYS A 396 12.58 25.42 -5.38
C LYS A 396 12.09 26.59 -4.52
N SER A 397 12.50 26.70 -3.24
CA SER A 397 12.17 27.89 -2.46
C SER A 397 13.17 29.00 -2.82
N GLU A 398 12.67 30.17 -3.15
CA GLU A 398 13.42 31.38 -3.52
C GLU A 398 14.35 31.91 -2.42
N GLN A 399 14.31 31.36 -1.21
CA GLN A 399 15.32 31.61 -0.20
C GLN A 399 16.56 30.78 -0.49
N ILE A 400 17.56 31.44 -1.05
CA ILE A 400 18.92 30.94 -1.29
C ILE A 400 19.62 30.67 0.06
N VAL A 401 19.27 29.56 0.71
CA VAL A 401 20.19 28.96 1.68
C VAL A 401 21.19 28.16 0.83
N PRO A 402 22.47 28.52 0.82
CA PRO A 402 23.45 27.78 0.04
C PRO A 402 23.37 26.29 0.39
N THR A 403 23.09 25.42 -0.59
CA THR A 403 22.88 23.98 -0.39
C THR A 403 24.08 23.30 0.26
N VAL A 404 25.28 23.87 0.12
CA VAL A 404 26.52 23.42 0.74
C VAL A 404 26.51 23.73 2.24
N THR A 405 26.19 24.96 2.64
CA THR A 405 26.12 25.34 4.07
C THR A 405 25.10 24.50 4.82
N GLY A 406 23.91 24.28 4.26
CA GLY A 406 22.86 23.51 4.92
C GLY A 406 23.09 21.99 4.94
N LYS A 407 23.90 21.45 4.00
CA LYS A 407 24.17 20.01 3.93
C LYS A 407 25.48 19.60 4.56
N VAL A 408 26.49 20.44 4.49
CA VAL A 408 27.86 20.09 4.87
C VAL A 408 28.28 20.76 6.16
N TYR A 409 27.91 22.02 6.38
CA TYR A 409 28.41 22.79 7.52
C TYR A 409 27.41 22.97 8.66
N ASN A 410 26.12 23.12 8.39
CA ASN A 410 25.14 23.40 9.45
C ASN A 410 24.37 22.11 9.84
N HIS A 411 24.89 21.41 10.82
CA HIS A 411 24.24 20.23 11.44
C HIS A 411 23.33 20.58 12.62
N SER A 412 23.08 21.85 12.88
CA SER A 412 22.21 22.29 13.97
C SER A 412 20.80 21.71 13.81
N LYS A 413 20.29 21.13 14.86
CA LYS A 413 18.92 20.61 14.96
C LYS A 413 17.90 21.71 15.22
N ARG A 414 18.36 22.94 15.47
CA ARG A 414 17.54 24.13 15.72
C ARG A 414 16.49 23.88 16.80
N MET A 415 16.91 23.33 17.93
CA MET A 415 15.99 22.92 19.00
C MET A 415 15.27 24.11 19.63
N LYS A 416 15.92 25.28 19.72
CA LYS A 416 15.30 26.50 20.24
C LYS A 416 14.16 26.99 19.35
N GLU A 417 14.43 27.10 18.04
CA GLU A 417 13.42 27.53 17.05
C GLU A 417 12.26 26.54 16.96
N LYS A 418 12.55 25.23 16.95
CA LYS A 418 11.50 24.20 16.97
C LYS A 418 10.64 24.30 18.22
N ARG A 419 11.26 24.52 19.40
CA ARG A 419 10.56 24.67 20.66
C ARG A 419 9.64 25.89 20.60
N ALA A 420 10.15 27.05 20.19
CA ALA A 420 9.35 28.26 20.06
C ALA A 420 8.11 28.07 19.18
N VAL A 421 8.26 27.38 18.03
CA VAL A 421 7.13 27.07 17.13
C VAL A 421 6.11 26.15 17.81
N LEU A 422 6.57 25.08 18.48
CA LEU A 422 5.67 24.09 19.09
C LEU A 422 4.99 24.63 20.35
N ASP A 423 5.66 25.44 21.14
CA ASP A 423 5.08 26.11 22.30
C ASP A 423 4.07 27.17 21.86
N GLY A 424 4.37 27.95 20.80
CA GLY A 424 3.44 28.91 20.21
C GLY A 424 2.16 28.22 19.70
N VAL A 425 2.30 27.11 18.98
CA VAL A 425 1.14 26.33 18.51
C VAL A 425 0.37 25.73 19.69
N ALA A 426 1.03 25.23 20.72
CA ALA A 426 0.36 24.70 21.92
C ALA A 426 -0.42 25.79 22.66
N ALA A 427 0.16 26.98 22.82
CA ALA A 427 -0.52 28.13 23.43
C ALA A 427 -1.76 28.54 22.63
N GLU A 428 -1.64 28.60 21.29
CA GLU A 428 -2.78 28.94 20.43
C GLU A 428 -3.86 27.86 20.47
N LEU A 429 -3.49 26.58 20.48
CA LEU A 429 -4.45 25.49 20.65
C LEU A 429 -5.19 25.59 21.98
N ARG A 430 -4.49 25.90 23.10
CA ARG A 430 -5.12 26.15 24.39
C ARG A 430 -6.12 27.33 24.32
N ARG A 431 -5.73 28.43 23.66
CA ARG A 431 -6.61 29.60 23.44
C ARG A 431 -7.86 29.25 22.64
N ILE A 432 -7.70 28.50 21.55
CA ILE A 432 -8.81 28.03 20.72
C ILE A 432 -9.75 27.13 21.53
N VAL A 433 -9.19 26.18 22.27
CA VAL A 433 -9.96 25.21 23.06
C VAL A 433 -10.71 25.87 24.22
N ALA A 434 -10.11 26.85 24.89
CA ALA A 434 -10.74 27.62 25.98
C ALA A 434 -11.87 28.55 25.53
N GLY A 435 -12.00 28.80 24.22
CA GLY A 435 -13.05 29.67 23.69
C GLY A 435 -14.47 29.10 23.86
N PRO A 436 -15.53 29.94 23.74
CA PRO A 436 -16.89 29.51 24.00
C PRO A 436 -17.36 28.40 23.06
N VAL A 437 -17.89 27.32 23.62
CA VAL A 437 -18.41 26.12 22.93
C VAL A 437 -19.87 26.32 22.43
N ALA A 438 -20.43 27.48 22.60
CA ALA A 438 -21.87 27.78 22.47
C ALA A 438 -22.52 27.34 21.14
N LYS A 439 -21.80 27.25 20.03
CA LYS A 439 -22.34 26.74 18.76
C LYS A 439 -22.18 25.23 18.54
N ALA A 440 -21.26 24.59 19.27
CA ALA A 440 -20.97 23.16 19.14
C ALA A 440 -22.06 22.31 19.85
N LEU A 441 -22.56 22.76 20.99
CA LEU A 441 -23.55 22.03 21.80
C LEU A 441 -24.97 22.00 21.17
N ALA A 442 -25.32 22.94 20.32
CA ALA A 442 -26.57 22.89 19.59
C ALA A 442 -26.66 21.72 18.58
N GLN A 443 -25.53 21.23 18.11
CA GLN A 443 -25.43 20.02 17.25
C GLN A 443 -25.39 18.74 18.06
N GLU A 444 -24.99 18.79 19.34
CA GLU A 444 -24.95 17.59 20.21
C GLU A 444 -26.36 17.00 20.42
N GLY A 445 -27.40 17.84 20.53
CA GLY A 445 -28.79 17.40 20.64
C GLY A 445 -29.29 16.58 19.45
N ALA A 446 -28.80 16.86 18.25
CA ALA A 446 -29.15 16.09 17.04
C ALA A 446 -28.32 14.81 16.93
N THR A 447 -27.06 14.86 17.36
CA THR A 447 -26.14 13.70 17.32
C THR A 447 -26.42 12.71 18.45
N ALA A 448 -26.74 13.20 19.65
CA ALA A 448 -27.21 12.38 20.78
C ALA A 448 -28.51 11.63 20.44
N ARG A 449 -29.47 12.27 19.78
CA ARG A 449 -30.70 11.61 19.29
C ARG A 449 -30.43 10.53 18.25
N ARG A 450 -29.40 10.71 17.39
CA ARG A 450 -28.96 9.68 16.43
C ARG A 450 -28.27 8.51 17.09
N LEU A 451 -27.51 8.73 18.17
CA LEU A 451 -26.82 7.69 18.93
C LEU A 451 -27.79 6.90 19.81
N ILE A 452 -28.79 7.54 20.41
CA ILE A 452 -29.87 6.86 21.15
C ILE A 452 -30.67 5.96 20.20
N ALA A 453 -31.06 6.47 19.04
CA ALA A 453 -31.71 5.67 17.99
C ALA A 453 -30.83 4.55 17.42
N TYR A 454 -29.53 4.59 17.62
CA TYR A 454 -28.59 3.52 17.26
C TYR A 454 -28.43 2.48 18.39
N ALA A 455 -28.48 2.93 19.66
CA ALA A 455 -28.41 2.04 20.83
C ALA A 455 -29.73 1.25 21.05
N ASP A 456 -30.88 1.82 20.73
CA ASP A 456 -32.21 1.19 20.81
C ASP A 456 -32.47 0.12 19.71
N ARG A 457 -31.50 -0.15 18.85
CA ARG A 457 -31.57 -1.20 17.81
C ARG A 457 -30.77 -2.46 18.15
N PHE A 458 -30.34 -2.60 19.44
CA PHE A 458 -29.63 -3.77 19.95
C PHE A 458 -30.28 -4.37 21.19
#